data_6a165ec64bafc89183a4c615feb95c7a
#
_entry.id   6a165ec64bafc89183a4c615feb95c7a
#
_cell.length_a   1.000
_cell.length_b   1.000
_cell.length_c   1.000
_cell.angle_alpha   90.00
_cell.angle_beta   90.00
_cell.angle_gamma   90.00
#
_symmetry.space_group_name_H-M   'P 1'
#
loop_
_entity.id
_entity.type
_entity.pdbx_description
1 polymer ?
#
loop_
_entity_poly.entity_id
_entity_poly.type
_entity_poly.pdbx_seq_one_letter_code
_entity_poly.pdbx_strand_id
1 'polypeptide(L)'
;DDWMAWQMPTTANPWIDAEEVDKAGESLPSIAFRQEYLAEFVDAAGARIKREWLRYGDCPEGLPTYIGVDLAISTKSEADYTGVAVVSRGDDGTIYVRDINRTRSDFAAVLRFIEMMAEKWKPSMIGIEQVQYQAAVVQELLRRTKLPIRGIRPDRDKVTRFAPLEARYEQSQVMHCQGLPAYFEDELLSFPVGRHDDVVDALAYAWQVCGSKRSWGAV
;
A
#
# COMPACT_ATOMS: atom_id res chain seq x y z
N ASP A 1 -3.21 34.45 -29.66
CA ASP A 1 -3.00 33.45 -28.57
C ASP A 1 -1.52 33.49 -28.19
N ASP A 2 -1.25 34.21 -27.08
CA ASP A 2 0.14 34.49 -26.63
C ASP A 2 0.64 33.54 -25.55
N TRP A 3 0.22 32.26 -25.63
CA TRP A 3 0.70 31.25 -24.70
C TRP A 3 1.82 30.43 -25.32
N MET A 4 2.96 30.31 -24.61
CA MET A 4 4.08 29.43 -24.98
C MET A 4 4.26 28.44 -23.89
N ALA A 5 4.24 27.14 -24.22
CA ALA A 5 4.54 26.05 -23.28
C ALA A 5 5.99 25.61 -23.44
N TRP A 6 6.67 25.40 -22.32
CA TRP A 6 8.04 24.91 -22.30
C TRP A 6 8.08 23.58 -21.57
N GLN A 7 8.74 22.60 -22.16
CA GLN A 7 9.04 21.31 -21.51
C GLN A 7 10.52 21.30 -21.15
N MET A 8 10.84 21.22 -19.85
CA MET A 8 12.20 21.20 -19.35
C MET A 8 12.39 19.95 -18.47
N PRO A 9 12.85 18.83 -19.04
CA PRO A 9 13.09 17.63 -18.28
C PRO A 9 14.28 17.81 -17.31
N THR A 10 14.25 17.09 -16.20
CA THR A 10 15.31 17.08 -15.19
C THR A 10 16.68 16.70 -15.79
N THR A 11 16.68 15.85 -16.82
CA THR A 11 17.89 15.47 -17.58
C THR A 11 18.56 16.62 -18.33
N ALA A 12 17.83 17.74 -18.56
CA ALA A 12 18.40 18.94 -19.17
C ALA A 12 19.15 19.83 -18.14
N ASN A 13 19.06 19.52 -16.84
CA ASN A 13 19.74 20.27 -15.81
C ASN A 13 21.16 19.70 -15.58
N PRO A 14 22.24 20.43 -15.93
CA PRO A 14 23.60 19.92 -15.82
C PRO A 14 24.12 19.73 -14.38
N TRP A 15 23.34 20.18 -13.38
CA TRP A 15 23.69 20.06 -11.97
C TRP A 15 23.11 18.80 -11.29
N ILE A 16 22.31 18.03 -12.01
CA ILE A 16 21.71 16.79 -11.50
C ILE A 16 22.44 15.61 -12.12
N ASP A 17 22.86 14.68 -11.26
CA ASP A 17 23.55 13.49 -11.68
C ASP A 17 22.60 12.57 -12.45
N ALA A 18 23.03 12.08 -13.62
CA ALA A 18 22.26 11.14 -14.43
C ALA A 18 21.93 9.85 -13.65
N GLU A 19 22.83 9.40 -12.78
CA GLU A 19 22.62 8.21 -11.95
C GLU A 19 21.46 8.41 -10.94
N GLU A 20 21.25 9.62 -10.44
CA GLU A 20 20.10 9.93 -9.58
C GLU A 20 18.78 9.87 -10.36
N VAL A 21 18.78 10.33 -11.60
CA VAL A 21 17.62 10.26 -12.49
C VAL A 21 17.30 8.79 -12.84
N ASP A 22 18.31 7.99 -13.14
CA ASP A 22 18.13 6.56 -13.44
C ASP A 22 17.56 5.80 -12.22
N LYS A 23 18.08 6.05 -11.01
CA LYS A 23 17.54 5.48 -9.76
C LYS A 23 16.09 5.89 -9.51
N ALA A 24 15.74 7.13 -9.83
CA ALA A 24 14.35 7.57 -9.75
C ALA A 24 13.46 6.81 -10.75
N GLY A 25 13.95 6.56 -11.96
CA GLY A 25 13.25 5.76 -12.98
C GLY A 25 13.01 4.31 -12.56
N GLU A 26 13.93 3.73 -11.77
CA GLU A 26 13.76 2.37 -11.23
C GLU A 26 12.78 2.29 -10.03
N SER A 27 12.61 3.39 -9.31
CA SER A 27 11.84 3.44 -8.06
C SER A 27 10.45 4.03 -8.19
N LEU A 28 10.18 4.78 -9.26
CA LEU A 28 8.90 5.44 -9.50
C LEU A 28 8.08 4.71 -10.58
N PRO A 29 6.75 4.79 -10.54
CA PRO A 29 5.90 4.41 -11.66
C PRO A 29 6.28 5.20 -12.91
N SER A 30 6.21 4.58 -14.10
CA SER A 30 6.60 5.24 -15.35
C SER A 30 5.83 6.54 -15.60
N ILE A 31 4.55 6.59 -15.25
CA ILE A 31 3.73 7.82 -15.34
C ILE A 31 4.29 8.92 -14.44
N ALA A 32 4.59 8.62 -13.19
CA ALA A 32 5.16 9.58 -12.25
C ALA A 32 6.56 10.05 -12.69
N PHE A 33 7.41 9.14 -13.16
CA PHE A 33 8.72 9.46 -13.69
C PHE A 33 8.64 10.41 -14.90
N ARG A 34 7.74 10.10 -15.85
CA ARG A 34 7.51 10.93 -17.03
C ARG A 34 7.01 12.33 -16.68
N GLN A 35 6.13 12.43 -15.70
CA GLN A 35 5.56 13.69 -15.23
C GLN A 35 6.58 14.52 -14.47
N GLU A 36 7.26 13.94 -13.48
CA GLU A 36 8.12 14.66 -12.53
C GLU A 36 9.55 14.88 -13.07
N TYR A 37 10.09 13.92 -13.82
CA TYR A 37 11.48 13.96 -14.30
C TYR A 37 11.61 14.31 -15.79
N LEU A 38 10.65 13.90 -16.64
CA LEU A 38 10.68 14.23 -18.06
C LEU A 38 9.81 15.43 -18.41
N ALA A 39 9.14 16.04 -17.41
CA ALA A 39 8.23 17.18 -17.58
C ALA A 39 7.14 16.93 -18.63
N GLU A 40 6.71 15.68 -18.81
CA GLU A 40 5.67 15.34 -19.77
C GLU A 40 4.28 15.64 -19.17
N PHE A 41 3.38 16.17 -20.01
CA PHE A 41 1.96 16.29 -19.66
C PHE A 41 1.32 14.91 -19.81
N VAL A 42 1.09 14.22 -18.68
CA VAL A 42 0.46 12.89 -18.65
C VAL A 42 -0.94 13.04 -18.07
N ASP A 43 -1.92 12.49 -18.73
CA ASP A 43 -3.28 12.47 -18.20
C ASP A 43 -3.37 11.52 -17.00
N ALA A 44 -3.47 12.09 -15.80
CA ALA A 44 -3.53 11.37 -14.54
C ALA A 44 -4.94 10.82 -14.21
N ALA A 45 -5.92 11.01 -15.10
CA ALA A 45 -7.33 10.69 -14.85
C ALA A 45 -7.68 9.20 -15.02
N GLY A 46 -6.69 8.31 -15.24
CA GLY A 46 -6.90 6.88 -15.47
C GLY A 46 -6.58 6.00 -14.25
N ALA A 47 -6.98 4.73 -14.34
CA ALA A 47 -6.59 3.69 -13.40
C ALA A 47 -5.05 3.58 -13.30
N ARG A 48 -4.54 3.53 -12.07
CA ARG A 48 -3.08 3.50 -11.79
C ARG A 48 -2.47 2.13 -12.04
N ILE A 49 -3.25 1.07 -11.86
CA ILE A 49 -2.81 -0.31 -12.07
C ILE A 49 -3.46 -0.86 -13.33
N LYS A 50 -2.64 -1.46 -14.19
CA LYS A 50 -3.11 -2.13 -15.40
C LYS A 50 -3.26 -3.63 -15.15
N ARG A 51 -4.31 -4.22 -15.72
CA ARG A 51 -4.57 -5.67 -15.62
C ARG A 51 -3.38 -6.51 -16.08
N GLU A 52 -2.66 -6.07 -17.10
CA GLU A 52 -1.47 -6.75 -17.64
C GLU A 52 -0.27 -6.80 -16.69
N TRP A 53 -0.27 -5.98 -15.63
CA TRP A 53 0.77 -6.00 -14.59
C TRP A 53 0.52 -7.03 -13.50
N LEU A 54 -0.71 -7.55 -13.41
CA LEU A 54 -1.07 -8.52 -12.38
C LEU A 54 -0.37 -9.86 -12.65
N ARG A 55 0.23 -10.42 -11.64
CA ARG A 55 0.88 -11.73 -11.65
C ARG A 55 0.27 -12.60 -10.57
N TYR A 56 0.05 -13.86 -10.91
CA TYR A 56 -0.59 -14.84 -10.03
C TYR A 56 0.34 -16.04 -9.91
N GLY A 57 0.42 -16.61 -8.72
CA GLY A 57 1.25 -17.78 -8.51
C GLY A 57 1.22 -18.29 -7.09
N ASP A 58 2.03 -19.31 -6.84
CA ASP A 58 2.20 -19.87 -5.53
C ASP A 58 3.07 -18.94 -4.67
N CYS A 59 2.69 -18.84 -3.41
CA CYS A 59 3.43 -18.04 -2.45
C CYS A 59 4.34 -18.91 -1.60
N PRO A 60 5.65 -18.64 -1.56
CA PRO A 60 6.59 -19.42 -0.75
C PRO A 60 6.18 -19.42 0.72
N GLU A 61 6.27 -20.58 1.36
CA GLU A 61 6.07 -20.70 2.79
C GLU A 61 7.29 -20.17 3.58
N GLY A 62 7.10 -19.90 4.87
CA GLY A 62 8.19 -19.51 5.76
C GLY A 62 8.67 -18.06 5.65
N LEU A 63 8.18 -17.28 4.69
CA LEU A 63 8.49 -15.86 4.60
C LEU A 63 7.82 -15.06 5.73
N PRO A 64 8.50 -14.02 6.26
CA PRO A 64 7.89 -13.14 7.24
C PRO A 64 6.66 -12.45 6.65
N THR A 65 5.58 -12.40 7.42
CA THR A 65 4.33 -11.75 7.03
C THR A 65 4.20 -10.37 7.67
N TYR A 66 3.49 -9.49 6.98
CA TYR A 66 3.19 -8.13 7.41
C TYR A 66 1.73 -7.85 7.13
N ILE A 67 1.08 -7.16 8.04
CA ILE A 67 -0.34 -6.80 7.91
C ILE A 67 -0.45 -5.27 7.80
N GLY A 68 -1.24 -4.79 6.86
CA GLY A 68 -1.71 -3.43 6.82
C GLY A 68 -3.20 -3.37 7.12
N VAL A 69 -3.61 -2.36 7.85
CA VAL A 69 -5.01 -2.15 8.23
C VAL A 69 -5.40 -0.71 7.92
N ASP A 70 -6.41 -0.56 7.10
CA ASP A 70 -7.14 0.68 6.93
C ASP A 70 -8.43 0.62 7.75
N LEU A 71 -8.62 1.55 8.67
CA LEU A 71 -9.67 1.48 9.68
C LEU A 71 -10.90 2.32 9.30
N ALA A 72 -12.04 1.67 9.16
CA ALA A 72 -13.34 2.33 9.20
C ALA A 72 -14.24 1.67 10.27
N ILE A 73 -14.67 2.45 11.25
CA ILE A 73 -15.50 1.95 12.36
C ILE A 73 -16.93 2.40 12.11
N SER A 74 -17.72 1.54 11.51
CA SER A 74 -19.14 1.81 11.28
C SER A 74 -19.91 0.53 11.01
N THR A 75 -21.15 0.49 11.49
CA THR A 75 -22.11 -0.59 11.17
C THR A 75 -23.10 -0.18 10.08
N LYS A 76 -23.02 1.04 9.55
CA LYS A 76 -23.91 1.52 8.49
C LYS A 76 -23.57 0.87 7.16
N SER A 77 -24.57 0.47 6.39
CA SER A 77 -24.42 -0.21 5.09
C SER A 77 -23.69 0.62 4.02
N GLU A 78 -23.71 1.94 4.16
CA GLU A 78 -23.08 2.89 3.22
C GLU A 78 -21.70 3.38 3.68
N ALA A 79 -21.21 2.91 4.84
CA ALA A 79 -19.92 3.29 5.38
C ALA A 79 -18.77 2.52 4.68
N ASP A 80 -17.57 3.07 4.79
CA ASP A 80 -16.36 2.42 4.33
C ASP A 80 -16.07 1.13 5.11
N TYR A 81 -15.24 0.26 4.56
CA TYR A 81 -14.82 -0.97 5.20
C TYR A 81 -13.54 -0.78 6.01
N THR A 82 -13.41 -1.50 7.11
CA THR A 82 -12.07 -1.80 7.62
C THR A 82 -11.43 -2.80 6.68
N GLY A 83 -10.40 -2.38 5.94
CA GLY A 83 -9.60 -3.19 5.05
C GLY A 83 -8.41 -3.82 5.78
N VAL A 84 -8.09 -5.07 5.45
CA VAL A 84 -6.88 -5.77 5.94
C VAL A 84 -6.19 -6.43 4.77
N ALA A 85 -4.90 -6.14 4.60
CA ALA A 85 -4.04 -6.77 3.62
C ALA A 85 -2.87 -7.48 4.31
N VAL A 86 -2.56 -8.69 3.88
CA VAL A 86 -1.43 -9.48 4.34
C VAL A 86 -0.44 -9.68 3.22
N VAL A 87 0.81 -9.29 3.44
CA VAL A 87 1.88 -9.46 2.48
C VAL A 87 3.07 -10.20 3.07
N SER A 88 3.88 -10.80 2.21
CA SER A 88 5.23 -11.26 2.51
C SER A 88 6.21 -10.65 1.51
N ARG A 89 7.48 -10.61 1.89
CA ARG A 89 8.55 -10.16 1.00
C ARG A 89 9.58 -11.28 0.84
N GLY A 90 9.86 -11.63 -0.41
CA GLY A 90 10.94 -12.53 -0.78
C GLY A 90 12.32 -11.85 -0.67
N ASP A 91 13.36 -12.66 -0.65
CA ASP A 91 14.77 -12.18 -0.61
C ASP A 91 15.15 -11.44 -1.89
N ASP A 92 14.52 -11.77 -3.01
CA ASP A 92 14.62 -11.10 -4.31
C ASP A 92 13.86 -9.76 -4.37
N GLY A 93 13.15 -9.41 -3.30
CA GLY A 93 12.35 -8.20 -3.21
C GLY A 93 10.91 -8.34 -3.74
N THR A 94 10.52 -9.51 -4.25
CA THR A 94 9.13 -9.79 -4.69
C THR A 94 8.17 -9.67 -3.51
N ILE A 95 7.05 -9.02 -3.73
CA ILE A 95 5.96 -8.87 -2.76
C ILE A 95 4.87 -9.89 -3.07
N TYR A 96 4.55 -10.71 -2.11
CA TYR A 96 3.48 -11.71 -2.19
C TYR A 96 2.26 -11.20 -1.44
N VAL A 97 1.17 -10.91 -2.15
CA VAL A 97 -0.12 -10.58 -1.52
C VAL A 97 -0.78 -11.89 -1.13
N ARG A 98 -0.82 -12.18 0.18
CA ARG A 98 -1.24 -13.49 0.72
C ARG A 98 -2.71 -13.58 1.05
N ASP A 99 -3.26 -12.49 1.56
CA ASP A 99 -4.65 -12.47 2.00
C ASP A 99 -5.18 -11.04 1.98
N ILE A 100 -6.42 -10.89 1.59
CA ILE A 100 -7.14 -9.62 1.58
C ILE A 100 -8.50 -9.86 2.20
N ASN A 101 -8.83 -9.05 3.18
CA ASN A 101 -10.11 -9.14 3.86
C ASN A 101 -10.68 -7.75 4.13
N ARG A 102 -11.99 -7.64 4.28
CA ARG A 102 -12.65 -6.42 4.71
C ARG A 102 -13.88 -6.71 5.55
N THR A 103 -14.20 -5.81 6.46
CA THR A 103 -15.40 -5.91 7.30
C THR A 103 -16.03 -4.55 7.54
N ARG A 104 -17.34 -4.52 7.72
CA ARG A 104 -18.07 -3.39 8.30
C ARG A 104 -18.54 -3.80 9.67
N SER A 105 -17.94 -3.26 10.69
CA SER A 105 -18.17 -3.71 12.05
C SER A 105 -18.01 -2.59 13.06
N ASP A 106 -18.55 -2.79 14.25
CA ASP A 106 -18.31 -1.92 15.38
C ASP A 106 -16.86 -2.04 15.91
N PHE A 107 -16.51 -1.16 16.82
CA PHE A 107 -15.18 -1.09 17.43
C PHE A 107 -14.72 -2.44 17.99
N ALA A 108 -15.57 -3.13 18.75
CA ALA A 108 -15.21 -4.39 19.40
C ALA A 108 -14.99 -5.53 18.38
N ALA A 109 -15.80 -5.56 17.32
CA ALA A 109 -15.66 -6.55 16.26
C ALA A 109 -14.43 -6.28 15.39
N VAL A 110 -14.09 -5.02 15.12
CA VAL A 110 -12.84 -4.64 14.43
C VAL A 110 -11.61 -5.10 15.22
N LEU A 111 -11.58 -4.92 16.54
CA LEU A 111 -10.50 -5.42 17.40
C LEU A 111 -10.33 -6.93 17.26
N ARG A 112 -11.44 -7.70 17.40
CA ARG A 112 -11.42 -9.16 17.25
C ARG A 112 -11.00 -9.60 15.85
N PHE A 113 -11.40 -8.87 14.83
CA PHE A 113 -11.01 -9.15 13.45
C PHE A 113 -9.49 -9.01 13.24
N ILE A 114 -8.89 -7.94 13.75
CA ILE A 114 -7.43 -7.74 13.69
C ILE A 114 -6.70 -8.83 14.49
N GLU A 115 -7.19 -9.16 15.70
CA GLU A 115 -6.62 -10.23 16.54
C GLU A 115 -6.68 -11.61 15.83
N MET A 116 -7.81 -11.94 15.18
CA MET A 116 -7.97 -13.17 14.39
C MET A 116 -7.00 -13.22 13.20
N MET A 117 -6.85 -12.13 12.47
CA MET A 117 -5.89 -12.05 11.35
C MET A 117 -4.45 -12.20 11.85
N ALA A 118 -4.13 -11.59 13.00
CA ALA A 118 -2.82 -11.71 13.61
C ALA A 118 -2.52 -13.14 14.12
N GLU A 119 -3.50 -13.84 14.67
CA GLU A 119 -3.37 -15.25 15.08
C GLU A 119 -3.13 -16.16 13.88
N LYS A 120 -3.91 -15.96 12.80
CA LYS A 120 -3.78 -16.74 11.55
C LYS A 120 -2.40 -16.56 10.90
N TRP A 121 -1.92 -15.35 10.80
CA TRP A 121 -0.76 -15.00 9.98
C TRP A 121 0.54 -14.79 10.77
N LYS A 122 0.47 -14.62 12.09
CA LYS A 122 1.62 -14.40 12.99
C LYS A 122 2.59 -13.34 12.46
N PRO A 123 2.11 -12.11 12.19
CA PRO A 123 2.86 -11.11 11.46
C PRO A 123 4.08 -10.62 12.24
N SER A 124 5.14 -10.29 11.49
CA SER A 124 6.32 -9.61 12.03
C SER A 124 6.03 -8.15 12.41
N MET A 125 5.05 -7.52 11.73
CA MET A 125 4.56 -6.17 12.01
C MET A 125 3.15 -5.98 11.49
N ILE A 126 2.34 -5.20 12.22
CA ILE A 126 1.00 -4.75 11.81
C ILE A 126 1.04 -3.22 11.71
N GLY A 127 0.88 -2.69 10.49
CA GLY A 127 0.71 -1.26 10.26
C GLY A 127 -0.77 -0.89 10.30
N ILE A 128 -1.15 0.01 11.20
CA ILE A 128 -2.53 0.47 11.32
C ILE A 128 -2.56 1.98 11.12
N GLU A 129 -3.42 2.45 10.24
CA GLU A 129 -3.65 3.88 10.09
C GLU A 129 -4.03 4.51 11.45
N GLN A 130 -3.39 5.65 11.77
CA GLN A 130 -3.60 6.34 13.04
C GLN A 130 -3.98 7.80 12.81
N VAL A 131 -5.25 8.02 12.47
CA VAL A 131 -5.85 9.37 12.47
C VAL A 131 -6.91 9.43 13.57
N GLN A 132 -7.02 10.56 14.24
CA GLN A 132 -8.01 10.89 15.29
C GLN A 132 -8.65 9.71 16.05
N TYR A 133 -9.84 9.23 15.61
CA TYR A 133 -10.59 8.15 16.28
C TYR A 133 -9.92 6.78 16.19
N GLN A 134 -9.11 6.54 15.20
CA GLN A 134 -8.41 5.27 14.96
C GLN A 134 -7.28 5.05 15.99
N ALA A 135 -6.76 6.12 16.58
CA ALA A 135 -5.77 6.02 17.66
C ALA A 135 -6.29 5.18 18.86
N ALA A 136 -7.59 5.18 19.11
CA ALA A 136 -8.18 4.37 20.17
C ALA A 136 -8.08 2.86 19.90
N VAL A 137 -8.22 2.42 18.64
CA VAL A 137 -8.03 1.02 18.23
C VAL A 137 -6.59 0.59 18.49
N VAL A 138 -5.63 1.38 18.04
CA VAL A 138 -4.20 1.10 18.26
C VAL A 138 -3.87 1.01 19.74
N GLN A 139 -4.32 1.97 20.55
CA GLN A 139 -4.08 1.98 21.99
C GLN A 139 -4.71 0.77 22.68
N GLU A 140 -5.95 0.42 22.33
CA GLU A 140 -6.64 -0.72 22.92
C GLU A 140 -5.98 -2.05 22.56
N LEU A 141 -5.56 -2.24 21.29
CA LEU A 141 -4.81 -3.42 20.89
C LEU A 141 -3.45 -3.53 21.61
N LEU A 142 -2.71 -2.43 21.75
CA LEU A 142 -1.45 -2.41 22.49
C LEU A 142 -1.64 -2.72 23.99
N ARG A 143 -2.77 -2.29 24.57
CA ARG A 143 -3.11 -2.58 25.97
C ARG A 143 -3.48 -4.04 26.22
N ARG A 144 -4.23 -4.64 25.27
CA ARG A 144 -4.81 -6.00 25.41
C ARG A 144 -3.89 -7.10 24.92
N THR A 145 -2.97 -6.79 24.01
CA THR A 145 -2.20 -7.80 23.29
C THR A 145 -0.71 -7.46 23.29
N LYS A 146 0.11 -8.44 22.90
CA LYS A 146 1.55 -8.27 22.62
C LYS A 146 1.83 -8.22 21.12
N LEU A 147 0.83 -7.86 20.31
CA LEU A 147 0.99 -7.80 18.86
C LEU A 147 2.00 -6.71 18.46
N PRO A 148 2.81 -6.96 17.43
CA PRO A 148 3.81 -6.02 16.94
C PRO A 148 3.14 -4.90 16.11
N ILE A 149 2.45 -3.98 16.77
CA ILE A 149 1.64 -2.94 16.13
C ILE A 149 2.46 -1.66 15.97
N ARG A 150 2.35 -1.06 14.79
CA ARG A 150 2.88 0.26 14.45
C ARG A 150 1.73 1.15 13.95
N GLY A 151 1.44 2.21 14.67
CA GLY A 151 0.56 3.29 14.18
C GLY A 151 1.23 4.05 13.04
N ILE A 152 0.53 4.21 11.94
CA ILE A 152 0.99 4.94 10.76
C ILE A 152 0.16 6.22 10.66
N ARG A 153 0.82 7.37 10.67
CA ARG A 153 0.18 8.64 10.37
C ARG A 153 0.29 8.89 8.88
N PRO A 154 -0.81 9.04 8.16
CA PRO A 154 -0.74 9.39 6.75
C PRO A 154 -0.17 10.81 6.62
N ASP A 155 1.01 10.92 6.01
CA ASP A 155 1.71 12.17 5.74
C ASP A 155 1.54 12.64 4.28
N ARG A 156 0.92 11.80 3.44
CA ARG A 156 0.72 12.01 2.02
C ARG A 156 -0.69 11.59 1.60
N ASP A 157 -1.14 12.12 0.46
CA ASP A 157 -2.37 11.63 -0.18
C ASP A 157 -2.25 10.15 -0.59
N LYS A 158 -3.39 9.51 -0.83
CA LYS A 158 -3.47 8.06 -1.11
C LYS A 158 -2.71 7.65 -2.38
N VAL A 159 -2.70 8.50 -3.41
CA VAL A 159 -2.01 8.21 -4.68
C VAL A 159 -0.50 8.22 -4.46
N THR A 160 0.04 9.24 -3.81
CA THR A 160 1.47 9.35 -3.47
C THR A 160 1.91 8.20 -2.54
N ARG A 161 1.05 7.80 -1.60
CA ARG A 161 1.34 6.66 -0.70
C ARG A 161 1.41 5.33 -1.45
N PHE A 162 0.57 5.14 -2.47
CA PHE A 162 0.50 3.92 -3.27
C PHE A 162 1.59 3.86 -4.36
N ALA A 163 2.15 4.97 -4.80
CA ALA A 163 3.09 5.05 -5.92
C ALA A 163 4.28 4.06 -5.85
N PRO A 164 4.94 3.80 -4.70
CA PRO A 164 6.00 2.79 -4.65
C PRO A 164 5.53 1.37 -4.94
N LEU A 165 4.27 1.06 -4.62
CA LEU A 165 3.67 -0.24 -4.91
C LEU A 165 3.24 -0.34 -6.38
N GLU A 166 2.73 0.76 -6.95
CA GLU A 166 2.42 0.88 -8.38
C GLU A 166 3.65 0.58 -9.23
N ALA A 167 4.81 1.17 -8.90
CA ALA A 167 6.07 0.88 -9.60
C ALA A 167 6.43 -0.62 -9.55
N ARG A 168 6.19 -1.30 -8.43
CA ARG A 168 6.44 -2.73 -8.31
C ARG A 168 5.48 -3.59 -9.11
N TYR A 169 4.22 -3.19 -9.21
CA TYR A 169 3.27 -3.84 -10.12
C TYR A 169 3.72 -3.72 -11.57
N GLU A 170 4.10 -2.53 -11.99
CA GLU A 170 4.62 -2.26 -13.33
C GLU A 170 5.85 -3.11 -13.65
N GLN A 171 6.77 -3.27 -12.69
CA GLN A 171 7.97 -4.10 -12.79
C GLN A 171 7.72 -5.61 -12.61
N SER A 172 6.46 -6.04 -12.47
CA SER A 172 6.10 -7.44 -12.22
C SER A 172 6.69 -8.02 -10.91
N GLN A 173 6.92 -7.17 -9.93
CA GLN A 173 7.49 -7.53 -8.62
C GLN A 173 6.41 -7.75 -7.54
N VAL A 174 5.14 -7.81 -7.92
CA VAL A 174 4.03 -8.17 -7.03
C VAL A 174 3.35 -9.43 -7.52
N MET A 175 3.24 -10.42 -6.66
CA MET A 175 2.59 -11.70 -6.92
C MET A 175 1.32 -11.82 -6.08
N HIS A 176 0.20 -12.07 -6.72
CA HIS A 176 -1.05 -12.41 -6.06
C HIS A 176 -1.09 -13.90 -5.77
N CYS A 177 -1.19 -14.27 -4.49
CA CYS A 177 -1.38 -15.65 -4.08
C CYS A 177 -2.77 -16.15 -4.47
N GLN A 178 -2.94 -17.47 -4.56
CA GLN A 178 -4.24 -18.06 -4.87
C GLN A 178 -5.28 -17.76 -3.79
N GLY A 179 -6.55 -17.62 -4.20
CA GLY A 179 -7.68 -17.47 -3.28
C GLY A 179 -7.96 -16.04 -2.82
N LEU A 180 -7.33 -15.02 -3.40
CA LEU A 180 -7.69 -13.64 -3.13
C LEU A 180 -9.11 -13.33 -3.63
N PRO A 181 -9.87 -12.50 -2.90
CA PRO A 181 -11.24 -12.20 -3.28
C PRO A 181 -11.30 -11.30 -4.53
N ALA A 182 -12.30 -11.52 -5.38
CA ALA A 182 -12.47 -10.78 -6.64
C ALA A 182 -12.59 -9.26 -6.43
N TYR A 183 -13.24 -8.82 -5.35
CA TYR A 183 -13.36 -7.39 -5.06
C TYR A 183 -12.01 -6.68 -4.87
N PHE A 184 -10.95 -7.40 -4.53
CA PHE A 184 -9.62 -6.81 -4.41
C PHE A 184 -9.10 -6.32 -5.76
N GLU A 185 -9.23 -7.13 -6.80
CA GLU A 185 -8.83 -6.72 -8.14
C GLU A 185 -9.69 -5.58 -8.67
N ASP A 186 -10.99 -5.61 -8.37
CA ASP A 186 -11.91 -4.55 -8.78
C ASP A 186 -11.51 -3.20 -8.15
N GLU A 187 -11.22 -3.17 -6.84
CA GLU A 187 -10.73 -1.97 -6.16
C GLU A 187 -9.35 -1.54 -6.70
N LEU A 188 -8.42 -2.48 -6.86
CA LEU A 188 -7.06 -2.21 -7.34
C LEU A 188 -7.04 -1.62 -8.77
N LEU A 189 -7.83 -2.20 -9.68
CA LEU A 189 -7.90 -1.76 -11.07
C LEU A 189 -8.71 -0.48 -11.26
N SER A 190 -9.57 -0.11 -10.31
CA SER A 190 -10.33 1.14 -10.33
C SER A 190 -9.69 2.26 -9.52
N PHE A 191 -8.62 1.98 -8.78
CA PHE A 191 -7.92 2.97 -7.97
C PHE A 191 -7.28 4.07 -8.84
N PRO A 192 -7.37 5.37 -8.49
CA PRO A 192 -7.93 5.95 -7.26
C PRO A 192 -9.39 6.41 -7.36
N VAL A 193 -10.07 6.19 -8.48
CA VAL A 193 -11.42 6.73 -8.77
C VAL A 193 -12.55 5.78 -8.43
N GLY A 194 -12.23 4.55 -7.97
CA GLY A 194 -13.18 3.54 -7.55
C GLY A 194 -14.05 3.99 -6.37
N ARG A 195 -15.18 3.32 -6.19
CA ARG A 195 -16.11 3.58 -5.07
C ARG A 195 -15.50 3.20 -3.72
N HIS A 196 -14.67 2.17 -3.70
CA HIS A 196 -13.97 1.66 -2.53
C HIS A 196 -12.50 1.53 -2.85
N ASP A 197 -11.65 1.83 -1.90
CA ASP A 197 -10.20 1.70 -1.95
C ASP A 197 -9.60 1.21 -0.61
N ASP A 198 -10.47 0.77 0.31
CA ASP A 198 -10.11 0.37 1.67
C ASP A 198 -9.04 -0.73 1.70
N VAL A 199 -9.14 -1.74 0.81
CA VAL A 199 -8.14 -2.82 0.77
C VAL A 199 -6.87 -2.42 0.01
N VAL A 200 -6.95 -1.45 -0.89
CA VAL A 200 -5.78 -0.88 -1.58
C VAL A 200 -4.97 -0.02 -0.61
N ASP A 201 -5.63 0.78 0.22
CA ASP A 201 -4.98 1.55 1.29
C ASP A 201 -4.37 0.61 2.37
N ALA A 202 -5.08 -0.45 2.77
CA ALA A 202 -4.53 -1.47 3.64
C ALA A 202 -3.28 -2.14 3.03
N LEU A 203 -3.27 -2.41 1.71
CA LEU A 203 -2.12 -2.96 1.02
C LEU A 203 -0.93 -1.99 1.04
N ALA A 204 -1.17 -0.69 0.85
CA ALA A 204 -0.14 0.33 0.96
C ALA A 204 0.47 0.40 2.38
N TYR A 205 -0.34 0.26 3.44
CA TYR A 205 0.16 0.19 4.81
C TYR A 205 0.95 -1.10 5.08
N ALA A 206 0.51 -2.25 4.56
CA ALA A 206 1.26 -3.50 4.66
C ALA A 206 2.65 -3.37 4.00
N TRP A 207 2.70 -2.78 2.81
CA TRP A 207 3.94 -2.47 2.11
C TRP A 207 4.86 -1.56 2.93
N GLN A 208 4.32 -0.49 3.51
CA GLN A 208 5.10 0.47 4.30
C GLN A 208 5.78 -0.17 5.51
N VAL A 209 5.12 -1.11 6.19
CA VAL A 209 5.73 -1.82 7.33
C VAL A 209 6.63 -2.97 6.90
N CYS A 210 6.40 -3.56 5.73
CA CYS A 210 7.24 -4.60 5.13
C CYS A 210 8.64 -4.07 4.76
N GLY A 211 8.73 -2.81 4.29
CA GLY A 211 9.99 -2.17 3.89
C GLY A 211 10.82 -1.59 5.03
N SER A 212 10.23 -1.40 6.22
CA SER A 212 10.93 -0.77 7.33
C SER A 212 11.94 -1.74 7.95
N LYS A 213 13.25 -1.44 7.82
CA LYS A 213 14.29 -2.11 8.62
C LYS A 213 13.91 -1.99 10.09
N ARG A 214 13.96 -3.10 10.85
CA ARG A 214 13.87 -3.08 12.31
C ARG A 214 14.99 -2.18 12.86
N SER A 215 14.73 -0.92 13.11
CA SER A 215 15.55 -0.14 14.03
C SER A 215 15.14 -0.57 15.44
N TRP A 216 15.77 -1.59 15.98
CA TRP A 216 15.78 -1.83 17.41
C TRP A 216 16.59 -0.69 18.02
N GLY A 217 15.91 0.39 18.39
CA GLY A 217 16.46 1.34 19.33
C GLY A 217 16.57 0.63 20.67
N ALA A 218 17.79 0.27 21.03
CA ALA A 218 18.12 -0.03 22.43
C ALA A 218 17.83 1.24 23.26
N VAL A 219 16.97 1.12 24.24
CA VAL A 219 16.94 1.95 25.44
C VAL A 219 17.10 1.01 26.61
#